data_e9041ed77e63244eb83a95a1077dea24
#
_entry.id   e9041ed77e63244eb83a95a1077dea24
#
_cell.length_a   1.000
_cell.length_b   1.000
_cell.length_c   1.000
_cell.angle_alpha   90.00
_cell.angle_beta   90.00
_cell.angle_gamma   90.00
#
_symmetry.space_group_name_H-M   'P 1'
#
loop_
_entity.id
_entity.type
_entity.pdbx_description
1 polymer ?
#
loop_
_entity_poly.entity_id
_entity_poly.type
_entity_poly.pdbx_seq_one_letter_code
_entity_poly.pdbx_strand_id
1 'polypeptide(L)'
;RLVEWRPGDQIVLERNPNFWKPGLPKVDRLVFKVIKDPAARLAALKAGTIDFTTDIPPSNLRDLEADPNLDAVFRPSFNVGYLALNPSHKPLADKRVRQAIAMAINKKAIVQAFWGRLGVTDGHFTPPSMKAFQSPKVTDYEFNPQKAKALLAQAGYPNGFDLELWYMPVSRPYFPTPKEIAEALAADLSAIGIRVKLQTKDWASYLADRKKSPGFQAYMLGWTGDYGDPQNFYDPHFLGPIADLFDPQGKNLVIPELNELLVKG
;
A
#
# COMPACT_ATOMS: atom_id res chain seq x y z
N ARG A 1 17.82 3.35 26.49
CA ARG A 1 16.82 4.14 27.24
C ARG A 1 16.48 5.42 26.51
N LEU A 2 15.25 5.94 26.66
CA LEU A 2 14.85 7.24 26.15
C LEU A 2 15.51 8.35 26.96
N VAL A 3 16.08 9.34 26.29
CA VAL A 3 16.74 10.51 26.89
C VAL A 3 15.97 11.79 26.59
N GLU A 4 15.51 11.93 25.34
CA GLU A 4 14.80 13.12 24.88
C GLU A 4 13.75 12.76 23.85
N TRP A 5 12.60 13.43 23.92
CA TRP A 5 11.60 13.41 22.86
C TRP A 5 11.09 14.82 22.59
N ARG A 6 11.41 15.32 21.40
CA ARG A 6 10.88 16.59 20.88
C ARG A 6 9.89 16.27 19.76
N PRO A 7 8.57 16.36 20.01
CA PRO A 7 7.56 16.05 19.00
C PRO A 7 7.76 16.83 17.70
N GLY A 8 7.77 16.12 16.57
CA GLY A 8 7.97 16.71 15.24
C GLY A 8 9.41 17.08 14.88
N ASP A 9 10.37 16.87 15.77
CA ASP A 9 11.78 17.15 15.57
C ASP A 9 12.65 15.90 15.71
N GLN A 10 12.82 15.36 16.93
CA GLN A 10 13.67 14.19 17.15
C GLN A 10 13.31 13.36 18.36
N ILE A 11 13.81 12.11 18.36
CA ILE A 11 13.84 11.21 19.52
C ILE A 11 15.29 10.81 19.75
N VAL A 12 15.77 10.91 20.98
CA VAL A 12 17.14 10.54 21.37
C VAL A 12 17.10 9.36 22.33
N LEU A 13 17.80 8.31 21.97
CA LEU A 13 18.03 7.12 22.79
C LEU A 13 19.50 6.99 23.13
N GLU A 14 19.81 6.51 24.35
CA GLU A 14 21.14 6.10 24.78
C GLU A 14 21.20 4.62 25.10
N ARG A 15 22.41 4.06 25.07
CA ARG A 15 22.68 2.68 25.47
C ARG A 15 22.12 2.42 26.87
N ASN A 16 21.41 1.31 27.01
CA ASN A 16 21.03 0.80 28.32
C ASN A 16 22.13 -0.13 28.84
N PRO A 17 22.86 0.23 29.92
CA PRO A 17 23.91 -0.64 30.47
C PRO A 17 23.37 -1.97 30.99
N ASN A 18 22.09 -2.03 31.35
CA ASN A 18 21.40 -3.22 31.86
C ASN A 18 20.59 -3.93 30.74
N PHE A 19 21.03 -3.81 29.47
CA PHE A 19 20.35 -4.54 28.40
C PHE A 19 20.55 -6.05 28.56
N TRP A 20 19.49 -6.81 28.40
CA TRP A 20 19.49 -8.26 28.66
C TRP A 20 20.41 -9.09 27.75
N LYS A 21 20.77 -8.59 26.56
CA LYS A 21 21.75 -9.21 25.65
C LYS A 21 23.13 -8.60 25.86
N PRO A 22 24.14 -9.39 26.30
CA PRO A 22 25.51 -8.90 26.44
C PRO A 22 26.08 -8.33 25.13
N GLY A 23 26.83 -7.23 25.23
CA GLY A 23 27.46 -6.57 24.07
C GLY A 23 26.54 -5.81 23.14
N LEU A 24 25.26 -5.69 23.47
CA LEU A 24 24.28 -4.88 22.71
C LEU A 24 23.67 -3.79 23.58
N PRO A 25 23.14 -2.70 22.96
CA PRO A 25 23.37 -2.30 21.57
C PRO A 25 24.83 -1.91 21.30
N LYS A 26 25.28 -2.00 20.05
CA LYS A 26 26.68 -1.63 19.68
C LYS A 26 26.90 -0.12 19.63
N VAL A 27 25.85 0.67 19.45
CA VAL A 27 25.90 2.12 19.42
C VAL A 27 25.62 2.71 20.81
N ASP A 28 26.27 3.79 21.16
CA ASP A 28 26.07 4.48 22.44
C ASP A 28 24.86 5.38 22.41
N ARG A 29 24.59 6.01 21.27
CA ARG A 29 23.51 6.95 21.08
C ARG A 29 22.84 6.74 19.72
N LEU A 30 21.49 6.80 19.68
CA LEU A 30 20.68 6.73 18.48
C LEU A 30 19.74 7.94 18.46
N VAL A 31 19.77 8.70 17.37
CA VAL A 31 18.92 9.88 17.16
C VAL A 31 18.01 9.64 15.97
N PHE A 32 16.70 9.62 16.18
CA PHE A 32 15.70 9.62 15.11
C PHE A 32 15.34 11.08 14.80
N LYS A 33 15.74 11.57 13.65
CA LYS A 33 15.36 12.91 13.13
C LYS A 33 14.13 12.82 12.26
N VAL A 34 13.17 13.72 12.47
CA VAL A 34 11.95 13.79 11.65
C VAL A 34 12.22 14.70 10.43
N ILE A 35 12.51 14.09 9.28
CA ILE A 35 12.66 14.79 8.01
C ILE A 35 11.54 14.31 7.08
N LYS A 36 10.49 15.12 6.92
CA LYS A 36 9.26 14.72 6.21
C LYS A 36 9.46 14.60 4.71
N ASP A 37 10.24 15.49 4.13
CA ASP A 37 10.49 15.53 2.69
C ASP A 37 11.50 14.46 2.27
N PRO A 38 11.19 13.58 1.28
CA PRO A 38 12.10 12.52 0.84
C PRO A 38 13.38 13.04 0.19
N ALA A 39 13.33 14.18 -0.54
CA ALA A 39 14.50 14.75 -1.19
C ALA A 39 15.45 15.35 -0.14
N ALA A 40 14.90 16.01 0.90
CA ALA A 40 15.67 16.51 2.03
C ALA A 40 16.34 15.37 2.82
N ARG A 41 15.67 14.21 3.00
CA ARG A 41 16.30 13.03 3.62
C ARG A 41 17.49 12.51 2.82
N LEU A 42 17.33 12.40 1.50
CA LEU A 42 18.42 11.97 0.62
C LEU A 42 19.59 12.97 0.66
N ALA A 43 19.31 14.26 0.62
CA ALA A 43 20.33 15.30 0.72
C ALA A 43 21.07 15.23 2.08
N ALA A 44 20.35 15.02 3.19
CA ALA A 44 20.92 14.86 4.51
C ALA A 44 21.84 13.62 4.63
N LEU A 45 21.44 12.50 3.99
CA LEU A 45 22.25 11.29 3.92
C LEU A 45 23.54 11.52 3.12
N LYS A 46 23.46 12.11 1.92
CA LYS A 46 24.61 12.45 1.08
C LYS A 46 25.58 13.44 1.75
N ALA A 47 25.04 14.36 2.55
CA ALA A 47 25.84 15.32 3.32
C ALA A 47 26.41 14.72 4.62
N GLY A 48 26.13 13.47 4.98
CA GLY A 48 26.56 12.84 6.22
C GLY A 48 25.96 13.46 7.48
N THR A 49 24.85 14.20 7.38
CA THR A 49 24.14 14.77 8.55
C THR A 49 23.15 13.78 9.18
N ILE A 50 22.88 12.69 8.50
CA ILE A 50 22.29 11.45 9.00
C ILE A 50 23.07 10.26 8.45
N ASP A 51 23.11 9.16 9.22
CA ASP A 51 23.88 7.95 8.87
C ASP A 51 23.02 6.88 8.21
N PHE A 52 21.70 6.97 8.35
CA PHE A 52 20.76 5.95 7.87
C PHE A 52 19.39 6.56 7.56
N THR A 53 18.75 6.08 6.52
CA THR A 53 17.36 6.39 6.23
C THR A 53 16.64 5.22 5.56
N THR A 54 15.32 5.16 5.70
CA THR A 54 14.41 4.30 4.93
C THR A 54 13.59 5.15 3.97
N ASP A 55 12.76 4.50 3.15
CA ASP A 55 11.75 5.16 2.30
C ASP A 55 12.35 6.17 1.32
N ILE A 56 13.45 5.79 0.69
CA ILE A 56 14.00 6.52 -0.45
C ILE A 56 13.12 6.28 -1.69
N PRO A 57 12.75 7.34 -2.45
CA PRO A 57 11.99 7.17 -3.67
C PRO A 57 12.72 6.24 -4.67
N PRO A 58 12.02 5.29 -5.31
CA PRO A 58 12.63 4.37 -6.27
C PRO A 58 13.39 5.05 -7.41
N SER A 59 12.96 6.25 -7.81
CA SER A 59 13.63 7.09 -8.81
C SER A 59 15.07 7.48 -8.43
N ASN A 60 15.41 7.52 -7.16
CA ASN A 60 16.73 7.90 -6.66
C ASN A 60 17.68 6.70 -6.48
N LEU A 61 17.20 5.48 -6.68
CA LEU A 61 17.96 4.27 -6.41
C LEU A 61 19.28 4.21 -7.21
N ARG A 62 19.22 4.55 -8.50
CA ARG A 62 20.41 4.55 -9.36
C ARG A 62 21.49 5.51 -8.85
N ASP A 63 21.09 6.67 -8.38
CA ASP A 63 22.03 7.70 -7.87
C ASP A 63 22.64 7.29 -6.52
N LEU A 64 21.85 6.56 -5.70
CA LEU A 64 22.36 6.00 -4.44
C LEU A 64 23.38 4.89 -4.67
N GLU A 65 23.10 3.99 -5.60
CA GLU A 65 24.00 2.87 -5.93
C GLU A 65 25.29 3.33 -6.62
N ALA A 66 25.27 4.50 -7.26
CA ALA A 66 26.45 5.09 -7.88
C ALA A 66 27.35 5.86 -6.90
N ASP A 67 26.87 6.16 -5.70
CA ASP A 67 27.64 6.91 -4.70
C ASP A 67 28.52 5.95 -3.87
N PRO A 68 29.87 6.05 -3.96
CA PRO A 68 30.77 5.14 -3.28
C PRO A 68 30.77 5.26 -1.75
N ASN A 69 30.13 6.29 -1.21
CA ASN A 69 30.04 6.52 0.24
C ASN A 69 28.73 6.00 0.83
N LEU A 70 27.82 5.43 0.01
CA LEU A 70 26.50 4.98 0.43
C LEU A 70 26.29 3.50 0.09
N ASP A 71 25.67 2.79 1.03
CA ASP A 71 25.24 1.40 0.83
C ASP A 71 23.71 1.32 0.71
N ALA A 72 23.22 0.80 -0.41
CA ALA A 72 21.81 0.49 -0.61
C ALA A 72 21.51 -0.95 -0.16
N VAL A 73 20.90 -1.10 1.02
CA VAL A 73 20.57 -2.41 1.59
C VAL A 73 19.14 -2.81 1.20
N PHE A 74 19.01 -3.92 0.47
CA PHE A 74 17.71 -4.49 0.07
C PHE A 74 17.31 -5.64 0.97
N ARG A 75 16.04 -5.70 1.31
CA ARG A 75 15.45 -6.81 2.04
C ARG A 75 14.06 -7.13 1.48
N PRO A 76 13.57 -8.38 1.60
CA PRO A 76 12.20 -8.71 1.26
C PRO A 76 11.22 -7.80 2.00
N SER A 77 10.28 -7.23 1.26
CA SER A 77 9.33 -6.26 1.80
C SER A 77 8.12 -6.97 2.43
N PHE A 78 7.56 -6.35 3.49
CA PHE A 78 6.24 -6.67 4.03
C PHE A 78 5.20 -5.63 3.62
N ASN A 79 5.37 -4.96 2.48
CA ASN A 79 4.43 -3.96 1.99
C ASN A 79 3.51 -4.54 0.92
N VAL A 80 2.22 -4.22 1.02
CA VAL A 80 1.21 -4.49 0.00
C VAL A 80 0.47 -3.19 -0.30
N GLY A 81 0.47 -2.76 -1.58
CA GLY A 81 -0.36 -1.66 -2.06
C GLY A 81 -1.60 -2.21 -2.75
N TYR A 82 -2.75 -1.60 -2.55
CA TYR A 82 -4.01 -2.05 -3.15
C TYR A 82 -4.93 -0.90 -3.56
N LEU A 83 -5.76 -1.17 -4.55
CA LEU A 83 -6.93 -0.38 -4.90
C LEU A 83 -8.16 -1.05 -4.27
N ALA A 84 -8.75 -0.42 -3.26
CA ALA A 84 -9.99 -0.88 -2.65
C ALA A 84 -11.20 -0.40 -3.45
N LEU A 85 -12.16 -1.30 -3.66
CA LEU A 85 -13.41 -1.06 -4.37
C LEU A 85 -14.58 -1.32 -3.41
N ASN A 86 -15.33 -0.28 -3.08
CA ASN A 86 -16.40 -0.37 -2.09
C ASN A 86 -17.71 -0.88 -2.70
N PRO A 87 -18.14 -2.12 -2.39
CA PRO A 87 -19.34 -2.71 -2.95
C PRO A 87 -20.65 -2.07 -2.48
N SER A 88 -20.63 -1.19 -1.47
CA SER A 88 -21.79 -0.41 -1.04
C SER A 88 -22.22 0.65 -2.07
N HIS A 89 -21.37 0.95 -3.02
CA HIS A 89 -21.66 1.92 -4.10
C HIS A 89 -21.99 1.20 -5.41
N LYS A 90 -23.09 1.61 -6.07
CA LYS A 90 -23.32 1.25 -7.46
C LYS A 90 -22.36 2.04 -8.36
N PRO A 91 -21.77 1.44 -9.40
CA PRO A 91 -21.90 0.07 -9.92
C PRO A 91 -20.95 -0.97 -9.28
N LEU A 92 -20.12 -0.60 -8.30
CA LEU A 92 -19.12 -1.46 -7.67
C LEU A 92 -19.73 -2.66 -6.91
N ALA A 93 -21.03 -2.66 -6.61
CA ALA A 93 -21.76 -3.79 -6.04
C ALA A 93 -21.67 -5.04 -6.92
N ASP A 94 -21.66 -4.87 -8.25
CA ASP A 94 -21.57 -5.99 -9.19
C ASP A 94 -20.13 -6.53 -9.26
N LYS A 95 -19.97 -7.83 -8.98
CA LYS A 95 -18.69 -8.53 -9.06
C LYS A 95 -18.02 -8.39 -10.44
N ARG A 96 -18.82 -8.41 -11.53
CA ARG A 96 -18.33 -8.30 -12.90
C ARG A 96 -17.67 -6.94 -13.15
N VAL A 97 -18.21 -5.87 -12.55
CA VAL A 97 -17.62 -4.52 -12.62
C VAL A 97 -16.27 -4.51 -11.92
N ARG A 98 -16.16 -5.08 -10.70
CA ARG A 98 -14.88 -5.15 -9.98
C ARG A 98 -13.83 -6.00 -10.72
N GLN A 99 -14.26 -7.10 -11.35
CA GLN A 99 -13.38 -7.91 -12.20
C GLN A 99 -12.93 -7.14 -13.46
N ALA A 100 -13.83 -6.37 -14.08
CA ALA A 100 -13.50 -5.53 -15.23
C ALA A 100 -12.45 -4.48 -14.85
N ILE A 101 -12.59 -3.81 -13.70
CA ILE A 101 -11.60 -2.87 -13.17
C ILE A 101 -10.23 -3.56 -13.00
N ALA A 102 -10.20 -4.76 -12.39
CA ALA A 102 -8.98 -5.51 -12.17
C ALA A 102 -8.27 -5.91 -13.48
N MET A 103 -9.05 -6.25 -14.53
CA MET A 103 -8.54 -6.60 -15.86
C MET A 103 -8.13 -5.38 -16.70
N ALA A 104 -8.67 -4.20 -16.42
CA ALA A 104 -8.38 -2.98 -17.16
C ALA A 104 -7.05 -2.35 -16.76
N ILE A 105 -6.58 -2.60 -15.54
CA ILE A 105 -5.38 -1.99 -14.99
C ILE A 105 -4.14 -2.77 -15.41
N ASN A 106 -3.21 -2.10 -16.11
CA ASN A 106 -1.90 -2.66 -16.47
C ASN A 106 -0.94 -2.59 -15.26
N LYS A 107 -1.19 -3.46 -14.28
CA LYS A 107 -0.41 -3.51 -13.03
C LYS A 107 1.10 -3.64 -13.29
N LYS A 108 1.52 -4.45 -14.28
CA LYS A 108 2.93 -4.64 -14.62
C LYS A 108 3.58 -3.34 -15.10
N ALA A 109 2.93 -2.60 -16.00
CA ALA A 109 3.45 -1.34 -16.50
C ALA A 109 3.52 -0.29 -15.37
N ILE A 110 2.50 -0.19 -14.53
CA ILE A 110 2.47 0.71 -13.38
C ILE A 110 3.60 0.38 -12.38
N VAL A 111 3.76 -0.90 -12.01
CA VAL A 111 4.84 -1.32 -11.12
C VAL A 111 6.20 -1.01 -11.72
N GLN A 112 6.42 -1.31 -12.98
CA GLN A 112 7.68 -1.00 -13.67
C GLN A 112 7.98 0.50 -13.70
N ALA A 113 6.96 1.34 -13.92
CA ALA A 113 7.13 2.79 -13.98
C ALA A 113 7.47 3.44 -12.63
N PHE A 114 6.82 3.01 -11.55
CA PHE A 114 6.88 3.70 -10.26
C PHE A 114 7.76 3.02 -9.21
N TRP A 115 7.96 1.71 -9.27
CA TRP A 115 8.84 0.96 -8.35
C TRP A 115 10.04 0.36 -9.06
N GLY A 116 10.01 0.22 -10.41
CA GLY A 116 11.05 -0.47 -11.14
C GLY A 116 11.26 -1.88 -10.59
N ARG A 117 12.52 -2.23 -10.29
CA ARG A 117 12.88 -3.54 -9.71
C ARG A 117 12.49 -3.75 -8.24
N LEU A 118 12.03 -2.71 -7.55
CA LEU A 118 11.64 -2.78 -6.14
C LEU A 118 10.21 -3.27 -5.93
N GLY A 119 9.42 -3.34 -7.01
CA GLY A 119 8.03 -3.77 -6.96
C GLY A 119 7.76 -5.02 -7.79
N VAL A 120 6.73 -5.76 -7.39
CA VAL A 120 6.17 -6.88 -8.14
C VAL A 120 4.66 -6.83 -8.10
N THR A 121 4.00 -7.45 -9.08
CA THR A 121 2.57 -7.69 -9.05
C THR A 121 2.30 -9.06 -8.46
N ASP A 122 1.23 -9.18 -7.64
CA ASP A 122 0.81 -10.45 -7.07
C ASP A 122 -0.73 -10.53 -7.05
N GLY A 123 -1.27 -11.73 -7.12
CA GLY A 123 -2.70 -12.02 -6.92
C GLY A 123 -3.05 -12.27 -5.44
N HIS A 124 -2.08 -12.36 -4.58
CA HIS A 124 -2.27 -12.59 -3.14
C HIS A 124 -2.30 -11.26 -2.38
N PHE A 125 -2.96 -11.28 -1.23
CA PHE A 125 -2.98 -10.13 -0.32
C PHE A 125 -1.80 -10.12 0.67
N THR A 126 -0.95 -11.13 0.63
CA THR A 126 0.32 -11.19 1.34
C THR A 126 1.48 -10.88 0.40
N PRO A 127 2.56 -10.24 0.86
CA PRO A 127 3.70 -9.94 0.01
C PRO A 127 4.47 -11.21 -0.39
N PRO A 128 5.24 -11.19 -1.49
CA PRO A 128 6.03 -12.35 -1.95
C PRO A 128 7.05 -12.87 -0.93
N SER A 129 7.45 -12.07 0.06
CA SER A 129 8.26 -12.53 1.20
C SER A 129 7.58 -13.61 2.04
N MET A 130 6.25 -13.74 1.92
CA MET A 130 5.42 -14.76 2.57
C MET A 130 4.97 -15.89 1.63
N LYS A 131 5.75 -16.17 0.58
CA LYS A 131 5.40 -17.16 -0.45
C LYS A 131 5.03 -18.54 0.11
N ALA A 132 5.60 -18.94 1.24
CA ALA A 132 5.29 -20.21 1.90
C ALA A 132 3.81 -20.33 2.31
N PHE A 133 3.13 -19.20 2.50
CA PHE A 133 1.71 -19.12 2.89
C PHE A 133 0.79 -18.78 1.71
N GLN A 134 1.31 -18.65 0.49
CA GLN A 134 0.54 -18.33 -0.69
C GLN A 134 0.07 -19.58 -1.42
N SER A 135 -1.22 -19.64 -1.76
CA SER A 135 -1.77 -20.77 -2.51
C SER A 135 -1.39 -20.69 -3.99
N PRO A 136 -0.81 -21.74 -4.59
CA PRO A 136 -0.52 -21.77 -6.03
C PRO A 136 -1.78 -21.76 -6.92
N LYS A 137 -2.95 -21.96 -6.32
CA LYS A 137 -4.24 -21.87 -7.05
C LYS A 137 -4.75 -20.46 -7.24
N VAL A 138 -4.23 -19.49 -6.51
CA VAL A 138 -4.58 -18.08 -6.67
C VAL A 138 -3.80 -17.51 -7.83
N THR A 139 -4.51 -16.97 -8.81
CA THR A 139 -3.95 -16.29 -9.97
C THR A 139 -4.47 -14.86 -10.03
N ASP A 140 -3.62 -13.94 -10.45
CA ASP A 140 -4.05 -12.56 -10.67
C ASP A 140 -4.89 -12.43 -11.95
N TYR A 141 -5.69 -11.37 -12.04
CA TYR A 141 -6.42 -11.05 -13.27
C TYR A 141 -5.42 -10.57 -14.33
N GLU A 142 -5.47 -11.21 -15.49
CA GLU A 142 -4.69 -10.79 -16.65
C GLU A 142 -5.15 -9.41 -17.15
N PHE A 143 -4.21 -8.57 -17.54
CA PHE A 143 -4.50 -7.30 -18.19
C PHE A 143 -5.15 -7.55 -19.55
N ASN A 144 -6.43 -7.21 -19.66
CA ASN A 144 -7.24 -7.41 -20.86
C ASN A 144 -8.36 -6.37 -20.95
N PRO A 145 -8.08 -5.17 -21.46
CA PRO A 145 -9.07 -4.09 -21.57
C PRO A 145 -10.31 -4.47 -22.41
N GLN A 146 -10.15 -5.31 -23.45
CA GLN A 146 -11.25 -5.75 -24.30
C GLN A 146 -12.23 -6.62 -23.51
N LYS A 147 -11.70 -7.59 -22.76
CA LYS A 147 -12.53 -8.43 -21.89
C LYS A 147 -13.15 -7.62 -20.75
N ALA A 148 -12.40 -6.65 -20.19
CA ALA A 148 -12.92 -5.73 -19.19
C ALA A 148 -14.12 -4.93 -19.70
N LYS A 149 -14.04 -4.37 -20.92
CA LYS A 149 -15.12 -3.63 -21.57
C LYS A 149 -16.35 -4.51 -21.83
N ALA A 150 -16.13 -5.74 -22.26
CA ALA A 150 -17.20 -6.71 -22.46
C ALA A 150 -17.92 -7.05 -21.13
N LEU A 151 -17.18 -7.24 -20.05
CA LEU A 151 -17.75 -7.46 -18.71
C LEU A 151 -18.56 -6.26 -18.21
N LEU A 152 -18.10 -5.03 -18.45
CA LEU A 152 -18.87 -3.82 -18.12
C LEU A 152 -20.19 -3.76 -18.88
N ALA A 153 -20.18 -4.08 -20.17
CA ALA A 153 -21.39 -4.13 -20.98
C ALA A 153 -22.38 -5.19 -20.46
N GLN A 154 -21.90 -6.39 -20.12
CA GLN A 154 -22.71 -7.46 -19.51
C GLN A 154 -23.27 -7.08 -18.13
N ALA A 155 -22.55 -6.22 -17.39
CA ALA A 155 -23.00 -5.69 -16.11
C ALA A 155 -23.99 -4.51 -16.24
N GLY A 156 -24.34 -4.10 -17.48
CA GLY A 156 -25.27 -3.00 -17.74
C GLY A 156 -24.59 -1.62 -17.91
N TYR A 157 -23.28 -1.58 -18.07
CA TYR A 157 -22.51 -0.34 -18.23
C TYR A 157 -21.72 -0.29 -19.56
N PRO A 158 -22.39 -0.43 -20.73
CA PRO A 158 -21.70 -0.48 -22.03
C PRO A 158 -20.92 0.82 -22.35
N ASN A 159 -21.35 1.95 -21.78
CA ASN A 159 -20.73 3.25 -21.95
C ASN A 159 -19.89 3.69 -20.72
N GLY A 160 -19.59 2.74 -19.82
CA GLY A 160 -18.89 3.02 -18.57
C GLY A 160 -19.75 3.80 -17.56
N PHE A 161 -19.09 4.45 -16.61
CA PHE A 161 -19.70 5.21 -15.53
C PHE A 161 -18.71 6.18 -14.90
N ASP A 162 -19.18 7.07 -14.02
CA ASP A 162 -18.33 7.98 -13.25
C ASP A 162 -17.89 7.32 -11.95
N LEU A 163 -16.58 7.40 -11.64
CA LEU A 163 -15.98 6.81 -10.46
C LEU A 163 -15.13 7.84 -9.72
N GLU A 164 -15.37 8.03 -8.45
CA GLU A 164 -14.44 8.77 -7.58
C GLU A 164 -13.34 7.84 -7.09
N LEU A 165 -12.09 8.17 -7.44
CA LEU A 165 -10.89 7.49 -6.96
C LEU A 165 -10.14 8.40 -6.01
N TRP A 166 -10.06 7.99 -4.75
CA TRP A 166 -9.34 8.69 -3.70
C TRP A 166 -7.89 8.21 -3.62
N TYR A 167 -6.93 9.13 -3.74
CA TYR A 167 -5.52 8.83 -3.57
C TYR A 167 -4.97 9.47 -2.31
N MET A 168 -3.93 8.86 -1.74
CA MET A 168 -3.29 9.31 -0.50
C MET A 168 -2.52 10.61 -0.73
N PRO A 169 -2.58 11.58 0.21
CA PRO A 169 -1.84 12.84 0.11
C PRO A 169 -0.36 12.69 0.49
N VAL A 170 0.05 11.51 0.95
CA VAL A 170 1.39 11.23 1.47
C VAL A 170 2.01 10.03 0.79
N SER A 171 3.32 10.09 0.55
CA SER A 171 4.13 8.96 0.09
C SER A 171 4.18 7.87 1.16
N ARG A 172 4.11 6.61 0.71
CA ARG A 172 4.30 5.41 1.53
C ARG A 172 5.14 4.39 0.74
N PRO A 173 5.81 3.43 1.40
CA PRO A 173 6.57 2.39 0.70
C PRO A 173 5.75 1.63 -0.35
N TYR A 174 4.46 1.41 -0.07
CA TYR A 174 3.54 0.75 -0.99
C TYR A 174 2.92 1.67 -2.05
N PHE A 175 3.07 3.01 -1.96
CA PHE A 175 2.74 4.01 -2.99
C PHE A 175 3.70 5.19 -2.88
N PRO A 176 4.85 5.15 -3.60
CA PRO A 176 5.88 6.19 -3.49
C PRO A 176 5.45 7.54 -4.05
N THR A 177 4.64 7.55 -5.10
CA THR A 177 4.09 8.74 -5.77
C THR A 177 2.58 8.55 -5.99
N PRO A 178 1.74 8.70 -4.93
CA PRO A 178 0.33 8.29 -4.98
C PRO A 178 -0.48 9.00 -6.05
N LYS A 179 -0.22 10.30 -6.31
CA LYS A 179 -0.96 11.08 -7.30
C LYS A 179 -0.69 10.55 -8.72
N GLU A 180 0.55 10.40 -9.08
CA GLU A 180 0.98 9.93 -10.42
C GLU A 180 0.51 8.49 -10.67
N ILE A 181 0.52 7.67 -9.64
CA ILE A 181 -0.02 6.30 -9.73
C ILE A 181 -1.55 6.35 -9.92
N ALA A 182 -2.26 7.23 -9.22
CA ALA A 182 -3.70 7.41 -9.40
C ALA A 182 -4.05 7.91 -10.81
N GLU A 183 -3.23 8.80 -11.39
CA GLU A 183 -3.38 9.27 -12.76
C GLU A 183 -3.18 8.12 -13.78
N ALA A 184 -2.22 7.23 -13.55
CA ALA A 184 -2.01 6.04 -14.37
C ALA A 184 -3.19 5.06 -14.28
N LEU A 185 -3.71 4.82 -13.06
CA LEU A 185 -4.93 4.02 -12.87
C LEU A 185 -6.14 4.62 -13.58
N ALA A 186 -6.30 5.94 -13.50
CA ALA A 186 -7.39 6.67 -14.16
C ALA A 186 -7.30 6.57 -15.68
N ALA A 187 -6.09 6.64 -16.25
CA ALA A 187 -5.86 6.47 -17.68
C ALA A 187 -6.27 5.07 -18.17
N ASP A 188 -5.84 4.02 -17.45
CA ASP A 188 -6.22 2.63 -17.78
C ASP A 188 -7.73 2.41 -17.70
N LEU A 189 -8.39 2.94 -16.67
CA LEU A 189 -9.83 2.83 -16.49
C LEU A 189 -10.63 3.63 -17.54
N SER A 190 -10.09 4.76 -17.99
CA SER A 190 -10.67 5.57 -19.07
C SER A 190 -10.74 4.79 -20.38
N ALA A 191 -9.75 3.94 -20.66
CA ALA A 191 -9.71 3.10 -21.87
C ALA A 191 -10.90 2.14 -22.00
N ILE A 192 -11.56 1.82 -20.87
CA ILE A 192 -12.75 0.97 -20.85
C ILE A 192 -14.06 1.75 -20.61
N GLY A 193 -14.00 3.10 -20.61
CA GLY A 193 -15.15 3.99 -20.47
C GLY A 193 -15.47 4.42 -19.03
N ILE A 194 -14.66 4.06 -18.04
CA ILE A 194 -14.83 4.54 -16.66
C ILE A 194 -14.20 5.93 -16.54
N ARG A 195 -15.03 6.93 -16.27
CA ARG A 195 -14.60 8.34 -16.10
C ARG A 195 -14.19 8.57 -14.65
N VAL A 196 -12.89 8.59 -14.40
CA VAL A 196 -12.35 8.70 -13.06
C VAL A 196 -12.21 10.17 -12.66
N LYS A 197 -12.76 10.52 -11.50
CA LYS A 197 -12.54 11.79 -10.82
C LYS A 197 -11.59 11.56 -9.65
N LEU A 198 -10.36 12.06 -9.76
CA LEU A 198 -9.35 11.93 -8.71
C LEU A 198 -9.67 12.87 -7.54
N GLN A 199 -9.59 12.35 -6.33
CA GLN A 199 -9.85 13.05 -5.08
C GLN A 199 -8.73 12.81 -4.08
N THR A 200 -8.47 13.79 -3.23
CA THR A 200 -7.56 13.66 -2.09
C THR A 200 -7.97 14.59 -0.96
N LYS A 201 -7.47 14.38 0.22
CA LYS A 201 -7.61 15.24 1.41
C LYS A 201 -6.47 14.99 2.37
N ASP A 202 -6.37 15.77 3.44
CA ASP A 202 -5.36 15.54 4.47
C ASP A 202 -5.41 14.09 5.02
N TRP A 203 -4.25 13.61 5.47
CA TRP A 203 -4.08 12.19 5.81
C TRP A 203 -5.01 11.70 6.93
N ALA A 204 -5.21 12.51 7.97
CA ALA A 204 -6.08 12.13 9.09
C ALA A 204 -7.53 12.02 8.64
N SER A 205 -8.03 13.00 7.89
CA SER A 205 -9.37 12.99 7.29
C SER A 205 -9.53 11.85 6.27
N TYR A 206 -8.48 11.55 5.49
CA TYR A 206 -8.49 10.42 4.55
C TYR A 206 -8.75 9.09 5.25
N LEU A 207 -8.00 8.81 6.33
CA LEU A 207 -8.15 7.59 7.12
C LEU A 207 -9.49 7.51 7.86
N ALA A 208 -10.01 8.65 8.36
CA ALA A 208 -11.29 8.69 9.04
C ALA A 208 -12.48 8.54 8.08
N ASP A 209 -12.45 9.27 6.95
CA ASP A 209 -13.61 9.34 6.05
C ASP A 209 -13.82 8.08 5.22
N ARG A 210 -12.75 7.30 4.91
CA ARG A 210 -12.90 6.00 4.25
C ARG A 210 -13.75 5.02 5.07
N LYS A 211 -13.79 5.20 6.41
CA LYS A 211 -14.56 4.36 7.34
C LYS A 211 -16.01 4.83 7.54
N LYS A 212 -16.38 6.00 7.00
CA LYS A 212 -17.76 6.51 7.11
C LYS A 212 -18.70 5.77 6.15
N SER A 213 -19.99 5.83 6.43
CA SER A 213 -21.02 5.36 5.51
C SER A 213 -21.52 6.51 4.63
N PRO A 214 -21.54 6.39 3.28
CA PRO A 214 -21.15 5.23 2.48
C PRO A 214 -19.64 5.08 2.23
N GLY A 215 -18.78 5.97 2.73
CA GLY A 215 -17.34 5.99 2.54
C GLY A 215 -16.91 6.32 1.10
N PHE A 216 -15.64 6.08 0.79
CA PHE A 216 -15.11 6.29 -0.55
C PHE A 216 -15.62 5.21 -1.52
N GLN A 217 -15.82 5.57 -2.80
CA GLN A 217 -16.17 4.59 -3.83
C GLN A 217 -15.00 3.66 -4.12
N ALA A 218 -13.86 4.24 -4.52
CA ALA A 218 -12.61 3.55 -4.71
C ALA A 218 -11.49 4.35 -4.04
N TYR A 219 -10.52 3.66 -3.45
CA TYR A 219 -9.39 4.35 -2.81
C TYR A 219 -8.10 3.52 -2.84
N MET A 220 -6.98 4.23 -2.86
CA MET A 220 -5.64 3.67 -2.77
C MET A 220 -5.21 3.62 -1.33
N LEU A 221 -4.75 2.47 -0.86
CA LEU A 221 -4.13 2.30 0.45
C LEU A 221 -3.21 1.09 0.39
N GLY A 222 -2.53 0.82 1.48
CA GLY A 222 -1.69 -0.36 1.61
C GLY A 222 -1.54 -0.76 3.06
N TRP A 223 -0.81 -1.83 3.25
CA TRP A 223 -0.45 -2.36 4.54
C TRP A 223 1.05 -2.63 4.61
N THR A 224 1.66 -2.26 5.71
CA THR A 224 3.01 -2.68 6.06
C THR A 224 2.89 -3.68 7.19
N GLY A 225 3.32 -4.92 6.98
CA GLY A 225 3.26 -5.95 8.01
C GLY A 225 4.18 -5.63 9.18
N ASP A 226 3.64 -5.78 10.38
CA ASP A 226 4.36 -5.55 11.65
C ASP A 226 5.23 -6.75 12.02
N TYR A 227 4.80 -7.95 11.61
CA TYR A 227 5.47 -9.23 11.84
C TYR A 227 5.21 -10.20 10.69
N GLY A 228 6.02 -11.27 10.61
CA GLY A 228 6.05 -12.20 9.48
C GLY A 228 4.98 -13.28 9.52
N ASP A 229 3.75 -12.96 9.90
CA ASP A 229 2.60 -13.86 9.92
C ASP A 229 1.51 -13.37 8.98
N PRO A 230 0.90 -14.23 8.14
CA PRO A 230 -0.22 -13.87 7.26
C PRO A 230 -1.43 -13.27 8.00
N GLN A 231 -1.65 -13.64 9.25
CA GLN A 231 -2.70 -13.09 10.09
C GLN A 231 -2.65 -11.56 10.12
N ASN A 232 -1.45 -10.96 10.17
CA ASN A 232 -1.27 -9.51 10.17
C ASN A 232 -1.81 -8.82 8.90
N PHE A 233 -1.96 -9.56 7.81
CA PHE A 233 -2.53 -9.07 6.55
C PHE A 233 -4.02 -9.39 6.42
N TYR A 234 -4.43 -10.60 6.83
CA TYR A 234 -5.80 -11.04 6.58
C TYR A 234 -6.79 -10.55 7.64
N ASP A 235 -6.46 -10.61 8.92
CA ASP A 235 -7.41 -10.25 9.97
C ASP A 235 -7.88 -8.81 9.91
N PRO A 236 -7.00 -7.80 9.81
CA PRO A 236 -7.44 -6.41 9.77
C PRO A 236 -8.29 -6.06 8.55
N HIS A 237 -8.23 -6.89 7.48
CA HIS A 237 -8.91 -6.62 6.22
C HIS A 237 -10.12 -7.50 5.96
N PHE A 238 -10.12 -8.75 6.44
CA PHE A 238 -11.10 -9.76 6.05
C PHE A 238 -11.80 -10.48 7.20
N LEU A 239 -11.27 -10.47 8.43
CA LEU A 239 -11.95 -11.09 9.57
C LEU A 239 -13.11 -10.21 10.03
N GLY A 240 -14.35 -10.66 9.81
CA GLY A 240 -15.58 -9.87 9.91
C GLY A 240 -15.65 -8.89 11.08
N PRO A 241 -15.52 -9.31 12.36
CA PRO A 241 -15.64 -8.40 13.50
C PRO A 241 -14.57 -7.31 13.58
N ILE A 242 -13.40 -7.50 12.96
CA ILE A 242 -12.26 -6.58 13.02
C ILE A 242 -11.79 -6.08 11.65
N ALA A 243 -12.45 -6.47 10.56
CA ALA A 243 -12.14 -6.04 9.20
C ALA A 243 -12.52 -4.57 8.94
N ASP A 244 -12.12 -3.66 9.85
CA ASP A 244 -12.46 -2.24 9.79
C ASP A 244 -11.77 -1.50 8.63
N LEU A 245 -10.79 -2.12 8.00
CA LEU A 245 -10.05 -1.54 6.89
C LEU A 245 -10.80 -1.64 5.56
N PHE A 246 -11.53 -2.74 5.31
CA PHE A 246 -12.28 -2.95 4.07
C PHE A 246 -13.80 -2.89 4.26
N ASP A 247 -14.29 -3.23 5.43
CA ASP A 247 -15.71 -3.20 5.73
C ASP A 247 -15.99 -2.60 7.12
N PRO A 248 -15.72 -1.29 7.29
CA PRO A 248 -15.86 -0.64 8.60
C PRO A 248 -17.29 -0.68 9.18
N GLN A 249 -18.27 -1.15 8.40
CA GLN A 249 -19.66 -1.26 8.83
C GLN A 249 -20.10 -2.71 9.06
N GLY A 250 -19.20 -3.69 8.80
CA GLY A 250 -19.47 -5.12 8.96
C GLY A 250 -20.61 -5.65 8.08
N LYS A 251 -20.85 -5.04 6.91
CA LYS A 251 -22.00 -5.38 6.06
C LYS A 251 -21.67 -6.24 4.85
N ASN A 252 -20.43 -6.15 4.36
CA ASN A 252 -20.08 -6.68 3.04
C ASN A 252 -19.14 -7.89 3.10
N LEU A 253 -18.38 -8.06 4.20
CA LEU A 253 -17.39 -9.11 4.36
C LEU A 253 -17.78 -10.18 5.40
N VAL A 254 -19.04 -10.19 5.84
CA VAL A 254 -19.55 -11.26 6.70
C VAL A 254 -19.74 -12.51 5.84
N ILE A 255 -18.63 -13.20 5.57
CA ILE A 255 -18.60 -14.48 4.86
C ILE A 255 -18.26 -15.54 5.91
N PRO A 256 -19.23 -16.33 6.40
CA PRO A 256 -19.04 -17.27 7.51
C PRO A 256 -17.87 -18.23 7.28
N GLU A 257 -17.76 -18.78 6.08
CA GLU A 257 -16.70 -19.73 5.72
C GLU A 257 -15.31 -19.08 5.75
N LEU A 258 -15.21 -17.83 5.31
CA LEU A 258 -13.94 -17.08 5.37
C LEU A 258 -13.54 -16.78 6.82
N ASN A 259 -14.50 -16.33 7.64
CA ASN A 259 -14.26 -16.07 9.05
C ASN A 259 -13.83 -17.34 9.79
N GLU A 260 -14.48 -18.47 9.52
CA GLU A 260 -14.11 -19.76 10.11
C GLU A 260 -12.69 -20.18 9.75
N LEU A 261 -12.28 -19.98 8.49
CA LEU A 261 -10.92 -20.26 8.03
C LEU A 261 -9.89 -19.35 8.70
N LEU A 262 -10.17 -18.06 8.81
CA LEU A 262 -9.27 -17.09 9.44
C LEU A 262 -9.09 -17.32 10.95
N VAL A 263 -10.12 -17.82 11.63
CA VAL A 263 -10.04 -18.15 13.07
C VAL A 263 -9.30 -19.46 13.32
N LYS A 264 -9.34 -20.40 12.36
CA LYS A 264 -8.68 -21.71 12.49
C LYS A 264 -7.21 -21.69 12.08
N GLY A 265 -6.79 -20.77 11.23
CA GLY A 265 -5.48 -20.71 10.63
C GLY A 265 -4.50 -19.82 11.28
#